data_e1885583b7c00c1c70a6174c018ea982
#
_entry.id   e1885583b7c00c1c70a6174c018ea982
#
_cell.length_a   1.000
_cell.length_b   1.000
_cell.length_c   1.000
_cell.angle_alpha   90.00
_cell.angle_beta   90.00
_cell.angle_gamma   90.00
#
_symmetry.space_group_name_H-M   'P 1'
#
loop_
_entity.id
_entity.type
_entity.pdbx_description
1 polymer ?
#
loop_
_entity_poly.entity_id
_entity_poly.type
_entity_poly.pdbx_seq_one_letter_code
_entity_poly.pdbx_strand_id
1 'polypeptide(L)'
;MIKSPIRKPVQALQAVSFEVGPGEICAVVGPNGAGKTTLFRILVGLTTPTSGFASVLGYDAVTQSVQIRRRLGWLPTDDASLLQRLSCGDNLRFHGRLKGLLGRELETAVQDALEVVGLREVARTAVLTLSSGMKARLRLARAIMHKPQVLILDEPTAAVDPVGAHGLLNLIVDIVRQGDLAALISSHRLDEIEALHSHVVLLNKGTLLFDGDLDDLRRDIDRPHLELAFGSQQGFLDARTHLAELEGVEVIRTIDNEIHVAVRRGVSLGPVLLRLENTLEDLLELRQVKVPLRDLLAEIYGTVKRDPE
;
A
#
# COMPACT_ATOMS: atom_id res chain seq x y z
N MET A 1 -20.72 -37.85 -4.10
CA MET A 1 -20.03 -37.06 -3.07
C MET A 1 -18.65 -36.64 -3.60
N ILE A 2 -18.49 -35.41 -4.03
CA ILE A 2 -17.19 -34.87 -4.46
C ILE A 2 -16.46 -34.47 -3.16
N LYS A 3 -15.45 -35.23 -2.75
CA LYS A 3 -14.54 -34.86 -1.66
C LYS A 3 -13.71 -33.68 -2.16
N SER A 4 -14.00 -32.47 -1.71
CA SER A 4 -13.08 -31.33 -1.87
C SER A 4 -11.72 -31.71 -1.30
N PRO A 5 -10.62 -31.49 -2.03
CA PRO A 5 -9.30 -31.75 -1.47
C PRO A 5 -9.12 -30.89 -0.22
N ILE A 6 -8.73 -31.51 0.89
CA ILE A 6 -8.38 -30.82 2.13
C ILE A 6 -7.17 -29.96 1.80
N ARG A 7 -7.37 -28.65 1.59
CA ARG A 7 -6.27 -27.70 1.40
C ARG A 7 -5.50 -27.64 2.72
N LYS A 8 -4.17 -27.76 2.65
CA LYS A 8 -3.31 -27.52 3.81
C LYS A 8 -3.62 -26.12 4.37
N PRO A 9 -3.75 -25.98 5.71
CA PRO A 9 -3.95 -24.66 6.30
C PRO A 9 -2.79 -23.75 5.90
N VAL A 10 -3.13 -22.57 5.40
CA VAL A 10 -2.15 -21.53 5.04
C VAL A 10 -2.12 -20.53 6.18
N GLN A 11 -0.96 -20.30 6.76
CA GLN A 11 -0.76 -19.24 7.75
C GLN A 11 -0.79 -17.88 7.02
N ALA A 12 -1.86 -17.13 7.20
CA ALA A 12 -2.06 -15.87 6.49
C ALA A 12 -1.36 -14.69 7.17
N LEU A 13 -1.21 -14.72 8.50
CA LEU A 13 -0.51 -13.71 9.30
C LEU A 13 0.27 -14.41 10.41
N GLN A 14 1.45 -13.88 10.75
CA GLN A 14 2.33 -14.40 11.79
C GLN A 14 2.94 -13.24 12.58
N ALA A 15 2.59 -13.15 13.87
CA ALA A 15 3.15 -12.16 14.81
C ALA A 15 3.15 -10.71 14.26
N VAL A 16 2.03 -10.29 13.65
CA VAL A 16 1.85 -8.91 13.18
C VAL A 16 1.33 -8.07 14.34
N SER A 17 2.07 -7.02 14.70
CA SER A 17 1.70 -6.08 15.77
C SER A 17 2.04 -4.66 15.32
N PHE A 18 1.07 -3.74 15.34
CA PHE A 18 1.22 -2.32 15.04
C PHE A 18 0.05 -1.54 15.64
N GLU A 19 0.17 -0.24 15.72
CA GLU A 19 -0.88 0.67 16.20
C GLU A 19 -1.08 1.82 15.23
N VAL A 20 -2.31 2.35 15.17
CA VAL A 20 -2.67 3.53 14.36
C VAL A 20 -3.47 4.47 15.20
N GLY A 21 -3.02 5.71 15.31
CA GLY A 21 -3.62 6.76 16.09
C GLY A 21 -4.77 7.49 15.40
N PRO A 22 -5.55 8.31 16.14
CA PRO A 22 -6.54 9.21 15.55
C PRO A 22 -5.89 10.23 14.59
N GLY A 23 -6.57 10.53 13.47
CA GLY A 23 -6.06 11.46 12.47
C GLY A 23 -4.92 10.91 11.59
N GLU A 24 -4.50 9.69 11.84
CA GLU A 24 -3.38 9.04 11.16
C GLU A 24 -3.84 8.24 9.93
N ILE A 25 -3.03 8.30 8.87
CA ILE A 25 -3.18 7.44 7.70
C ILE A 25 -2.07 6.39 7.78
N CYS A 26 -2.45 5.12 7.80
CA CYS A 26 -1.54 3.99 7.74
C CYS A 26 -1.67 3.26 6.41
N ALA A 27 -0.60 3.20 5.63
CA ALA A 27 -0.51 2.44 4.40
C ALA A 27 -0.02 1.01 4.69
N VAL A 28 -0.89 0.02 4.49
CA VAL A 28 -0.55 -1.40 4.60
C VAL A 28 -0.07 -1.90 3.24
N VAL A 29 1.22 -2.14 3.14
CA VAL A 29 1.95 -2.40 1.89
C VAL A 29 2.39 -3.85 1.81
N GLY A 30 2.36 -4.41 0.63
CA GLY A 30 2.86 -5.77 0.40
C GLY A 30 2.38 -6.36 -0.91
N PRO A 31 3.08 -7.40 -1.42
CA PRO A 31 2.67 -8.10 -2.63
C PRO A 31 1.32 -8.81 -2.45
N ASN A 32 0.77 -9.30 -3.57
CA ASN A 32 -0.43 -10.13 -3.53
C ASN A 32 -0.16 -11.39 -2.68
N GLY A 33 -1.07 -11.70 -1.77
CA GLY A 33 -0.89 -12.81 -0.83
C GLY A 33 -0.06 -12.48 0.42
N ALA A 34 0.38 -11.23 0.63
CA ALA A 34 1.11 -10.82 1.84
C ALA A 34 0.29 -10.88 3.13
N GLY A 35 -1.04 -10.99 3.06
CA GLY A 35 -1.91 -11.04 4.23
C GLY A 35 -2.77 -9.78 4.45
N LYS A 36 -2.62 -8.73 3.64
CA LYS A 36 -3.32 -7.43 3.79
C LYS A 36 -4.83 -7.58 3.96
N THR A 37 -5.51 -8.24 3.01
CA THR A 37 -6.97 -8.47 3.08
C THR A 37 -7.37 -9.31 4.29
N THR A 38 -6.54 -10.28 4.71
CA THR A 38 -6.81 -11.07 5.92
C THR A 38 -6.73 -10.21 7.17
N LEU A 39 -5.71 -9.35 7.27
CA LEU A 39 -5.56 -8.37 8.33
C LEU A 39 -6.80 -7.46 8.42
N PHE A 40 -7.20 -6.88 7.31
CA PHE A 40 -8.38 -6.01 7.27
C PHE A 40 -9.68 -6.74 7.65
N ARG A 41 -9.86 -7.99 7.19
CA ARG A 41 -11.02 -8.80 7.59
C ARG A 41 -11.06 -9.10 9.08
N ILE A 42 -9.91 -9.25 9.72
CA ILE A 42 -9.82 -9.39 11.19
C ILE A 42 -10.24 -8.08 11.85
N LEU A 43 -9.68 -6.94 11.44
CA LEU A 43 -9.98 -5.62 12.02
C LEU A 43 -11.47 -5.24 11.88
N VAL A 44 -12.12 -5.59 10.76
CA VAL A 44 -13.57 -5.34 10.57
C VAL A 44 -14.45 -6.40 11.23
N GLY A 45 -13.86 -7.40 11.90
CA GLY A 45 -14.59 -8.47 12.57
C GLY A 45 -15.32 -9.43 11.63
N LEU A 46 -14.75 -9.69 10.43
CA LEU A 46 -15.25 -10.66 9.46
C LEU A 46 -14.51 -12.01 9.55
N THR A 47 -13.36 -12.02 10.18
CA THR A 47 -12.52 -13.23 10.37
C THR A 47 -11.95 -13.21 11.78
N THR A 48 -12.01 -14.34 12.47
CA THR A 48 -11.41 -14.51 13.80
C THR A 48 -9.95 -14.93 13.64
N PRO A 49 -8.99 -14.25 14.32
CA PRO A 49 -7.61 -14.71 14.33
C PRO A 49 -7.47 -16.03 15.09
N THR A 50 -6.51 -16.87 14.68
CA THR A 50 -6.23 -18.16 15.38
C THR A 50 -5.59 -17.92 16.75
N SER A 51 -4.81 -16.83 16.89
CA SER A 51 -4.16 -16.41 18.13
C SER A 51 -3.91 -14.91 18.10
N GLY A 52 -3.57 -14.32 19.25
CA GLY A 52 -3.41 -12.88 19.39
C GLY A 52 -4.76 -12.15 19.57
N PHE A 53 -4.72 -10.82 19.51
CA PHE A 53 -5.91 -10.00 19.61
C PHE A 53 -5.84 -8.82 18.62
N ALA A 54 -7.00 -8.28 18.29
CA ALA A 54 -7.13 -7.04 17.52
C ALA A 54 -8.22 -6.18 18.13
N SER A 55 -7.97 -4.88 18.24
CA SER A 55 -8.96 -3.92 18.71
C SER A 55 -9.07 -2.74 17.74
N VAL A 56 -10.26 -2.17 17.62
CA VAL A 56 -10.53 -0.97 16.81
C VAL A 56 -11.41 -0.06 17.65
N LEU A 57 -10.97 1.19 17.89
CA LEU A 57 -11.63 2.15 18.76
C LEU A 57 -11.85 1.62 20.20
N GLY A 58 -10.94 0.79 20.69
CA GLY A 58 -11.04 0.14 22.00
C GLY A 58 -11.99 -1.05 22.07
N TYR A 59 -12.65 -1.42 20.96
CA TYR A 59 -13.50 -2.60 20.88
C TYR A 59 -12.74 -3.82 20.36
N ASP A 60 -12.88 -4.95 21.03
CA ASP A 60 -12.30 -6.22 20.57
C ASP A 60 -12.95 -6.70 19.26
N ALA A 61 -12.14 -7.01 18.26
CA ALA A 61 -12.60 -7.34 16.91
C ALA A 61 -13.39 -8.65 16.82
N VAL A 62 -13.20 -9.56 17.77
CA VAL A 62 -13.91 -10.85 17.81
C VAL A 62 -15.25 -10.72 18.54
N THR A 63 -15.20 -10.23 19.78
CA THR A 63 -16.36 -10.22 20.67
C THR A 63 -17.26 -8.99 20.49
N GLN A 64 -16.71 -7.89 19.98
CA GLN A 64 -17.41 -6.61 19.86
C GLN A 64 -17.47 -6.10 18.41
N SER A 65 -17.42 -6.99 17.42
CA SER A 65 -17.37 -6.64 16.00
C SER A 65 -18.57 -5.82 15.51
N VAL A 66 -19.72 -5.90 16.14
CA VAL A 66 -20.91 -5.08 15.81
C VAL A 66 -20.67 -3.61 16.14
N GLN A 67 -20.05 -3.32 17.29
CA GLN A 67 -19.70 -1.96 17.73
C GLN A 67 -18.69 -1.33 16.77
N ILE A 68 -17.69 -2.11 16.33
CA ILE A 68 -16.72 -1.72 15.32
C ILE A 68 -17.44 -1.35 14.02
N ARG A 69 -18.21 -2.28 13.45
CA ARG A 69 -18.88 -2.08 12.14
C ARG A 69 -19.87 -0.91 12.10
N ARG A 70 -20.40 -0.48 13.22
CA ARG A 70 -21.24 0.72 13.30
C ARG A 70 -20.46 2.02 13.12
N ARG A 71 -19.18 2.04 13.54
CA ARG A 71 -18.29 3.21 13.57
C ARG A 71 -17.21 3.21 12.50
N LEU A 72 -17.16 2.14 11.71
CA LEU A 72 -16.12 1.91 10.73
C LEU A 72 -16.69 2.00 9.31
N GLY A 73 -16.01 2.74 8.45
CA GLY A 73 -16.19 2.73 7.01
C GLY A 73 -15.34 1.64 6.39
N TRP A 74 -15.97 0.70 5.68
CA TRP A 74 -15.30 -0.43 5.04
C TRP A 74 -15.45 -0.37 3.52
N LEU A 75 -14.32 -0.41 2.81
CA LEU A 75 -14.26 -0.54 1.36
C LEU A 75 -13.44 -1.79 1.04
N PRO A 76 -14.09 -2.90 0.67
CA PRO A 76 -13.40 -4.11 0.23
C PRO A 76 -12.89 -3.97 -1.20
N THR A 77 -11.91 -4.81 -1.57
CA THR A 77 -11.30 -4.84 -2.91
C THR A 77 -12.32 -5.17 -4.01
N ASP A 78 -13.28 -6.04 -3.73
CA ASP A 78 -14.24 -6.49 -4.73
C ASP A 78 -15.36 -5.47 -5.00
N ASP A 79 -15.79 -5.40 -6.25
CA ASP A 79 -16.80 -4.42 -6.74
C ASP A 79 -18.26 -4.91 -6.56
N ALA A 80 -18.47 -6.10 -5.98
CA ALA A 80 -19.78 -6.70 -5.78
C ALA A 80 -20.69 -5.91 -4.82
N SER A 81 -20.14 -4.88 -4.19
CA SER A 81 -20.81 -4.05 -3.20
C SER A 81 -21.74 -2.98 -3.78
N LEU A 82 -21.65 -2.65 -5.07
CA LEU A 82 -22.51 -1.69 -5.74
C LEU A 82 -23.62 -2.40 -6.54
N LEU A 83 -24.85 -1.96 -6.34
CA LEU A 83 -26.02 -2.43 -7.09
C LEU A 83 -26.06 -1.77 -8.47
N GLN A 84 -25.57 -2.44 -9.49
CA GLN A 84 -25.27 -1.89 -10.82
C GLN A 84 -26.46 -1.24 -11.51
N ARG A 85 -27.69 -1.73 -11.27
CA ARG A 85 -28.93 -1.22 -11.90
C ARG A 85 -29.57 -0.03 -11.16
N LEU A 86 -29.13 0.23 -9.93
CA LEU A 86 -29.59 1.37 -9.16
C LEU A 86 -28.80 2.63 -9.50
N SER A 87 -29.42 3.79 -9.27
CA SER A 87 -28.72 5.07 -9.34
C SER A 87 -27.68 5.21 -8.22
N CYS A 88 -26.74 6.17 -8.35
CA CYS A 88 -25.79 6.50 -7.29
C CYS A 88 -26.51 6.78 -5.96
N GLY A 89 -27.52 7.65 -6.00
CA GLY A 89 -28.30 8.02 -4.82
C GLY A 89 -29.05 6.83 -4.21
N ASP A 90 -29.66 5.95 -5.04
CA ASP A 90 -30.39 4.80 -4.53
C ASP A 90 -29.47 3.74 -3.93
N ASN A 91 -28.25 3.58 -4.49
CA ASN A 91 -27.21 2.77 -3.86
C ASN A 91 -26.88 3.27 -2.44
N LEU A 92 -26.64 4.56 -2.30
CA LEU A 92 -26.34 5.14 -0.99
C LEU A 92 -27.55 5.03 -0.04
N ARG A 93 -28.77 5.29 -0.49
CA ARG A 93 -29.97 5.09 0.32
C ARG A 93 -30.11 3.65 0.81
N PHE A 94 -29.87 2.67 -0.06
CA PHE A 94 -29.90 1.26 0.31
C PHE A 94 -28.90 0.96 1.43
N HIS A 95 -27.64 1.34 1.24
CA HIS A 95 -26.59 1.11 2.24
C HIS A 95 -26.78 1.92 3.53
N GLY A 96 -27.27 3.15 3.42
CA GLY A 96 -27.58 3.99 4.58
C GLY A 96 -28.66 3.37 5.48
N ARG A 97 -29.71 2.78 4.88
CA ARG A 97 -30.73 2.03 5.64
C ARG A 97 -30.15 0.81 6.34
N LEU A 98 -29.22 0.09 5.72
CA LEU A 98 -28.52 -1.01 6.37
C LEU A 98 -27.64 -0.56 7.55
N LYS A 99 -27.18 0.69 7.55
CA LYS A 99 -26.47 1.34 8.66
C LYS A 99 -27.42 1.96 9.70
N GLY A 100 -28.72 1.92 9.48
CA GLY A 100 -29.73 2.43 10.40
C GLY A 100 -30.13 3.90 10.17
N LEU A 101 -29.65 4.55 9.11
CA LEU A 101 -30.06 5.90 8.74
C LEU A 101 -31.47 5.89 8.14
N LEU A 102 -32.33 6.81 8.57
CA LEU A 102 -33.74 6.86 8.15
C LEU A 102 -34.18 8.31 7.89
N GLY A 103 -35.25 8.44 7.13
CA GLY A 103 -35.94 9.72 6.92
C GLY A 103 -35.01 10.85 6.43
N ARG A 104 -35.06 12.00 7.08
CA ARG A 104 -34.30 13.19 6.71
C ARG A 104 -32.80 13.00 6.92
N GLU A 105 -32.40 12.29 7.95
CA GLU A 105 -31.00 11.98 8.23
C GLU A 105 -30.36 11.21 7.07
N LEU A 106 -31.07 10.19 6.54
CA LEU A 106 -30.62 9.42 5.39
C LEU A 106 -30.43 10.30 4.15
N GLU A 107 -31.41 11.14 3.83
CA GLU A 107 -31.33 11.99 2.64
C GLU A 107 -30.21 13.02 2.73
N THR A 108 -29.99 13.61 3.91
CA THR A 108 -28.86 14.52 4.17
C THR A 108 -27.53 13.77 4.01
N ALA A 109 -27.40 12.61 4.64
CA ALA A 109 -26.16 11.80 4.55
C ALA A 109 -25.84 11.38 3.09
N VAL A 110 -26.86 11.05 2.30
CA VAL A 110 -26.70 10.73 0.87
C VAL A 110 -26.20 11.94 0.07
N GLN A 111 -26.79 13.10 0.29
CA GLN A 111 -26.41 14.33 -0.42
C GLN A 111 -25.01 14.77 -0.04
N ASP A 112 -24.70 14.82 1.25
CA ASP A 112 -23.36 15.17 1.76
C ASP A 112 -22.29 14.24 1.20
N ALA A 113 -22.53 12.92 1.23
CA ALA A 113 -21.58 11.96 0.71
C ALA A 113 -21.35 12.08 -0.80
N LEU A 114 -22.40 12.33 -1.59
CA LEU A 114 -22.28 12.58 -3.04
C LEU A 114 -21.52 13.87 -3.34
N GLU A 115 -21.72 14.90 -2.53
CA GLU A 115 -21.00 16.17 -2.65
C GLU A 115 -19.51 16.01 -2.36
N VAL A 116 -19.17 15.38 -1.23
CA VAL A 116 -17.78 15.12 -0.83
C VAL A 116 -16.99 14.38 -1.89
N VAL A 117 -17.61 13.39 -2.55
CA VAL A 117 -16.91 12.61 -3.60
C VAL A 117 -17.06 13.21 -5.01
N GLY A 118 -17.77 14.35 -5.18
CA GLY A 118 -17.96 15.01 -6.48
C GLY A 118 -18.87 14.25 -7.43
N LEU A 119 -19.92 13.57 -6.93
CA LEU A 119 -20.88 12.81 -7.73
C LEU A 119 -22.31 13.36 -7.66
N ARG A 120 -22.52 14.58 -7.17
CA ARG A 120 -23.84 15.19 -7.00
C ARG A 120 -24.62 15.28 -8.31
N GLU A 121 -23.97 15.71 -9.39
CA GLU A 121 -24.61 15.87 -10.70
C GLU A 121 -25.10 14.55 -11.31
N VAL A 122 -24.41 13.45 -10.98
CA VAL A 122 -24.73 12.10 -11.46
C VAL A 122 -25.51 11.27 -10.44
N ALA A 123 -26.08 11.89 -9.41
CA ALA A 123 -26.83 11.21 -8.35
C ALA A 123 -27.95 10.28 -8.87
N ARG A 124 -28.57 10.61 -10.00
CA ARG A 124 -29.65 9.85 -10.65
C ARG A 124 -29.17 8.89 -11.73
N THR A 125 -27.87 8.88 -12.02
CA THR A 125 -27.27 8.00 -13.04
C THR A 125 -27.10 6.59 -12.51
N ALA A 126 -27.43 5.58 -13.31
CA ALA A 126 -27.26 4.18 -12.95
C ALA A 126 -25.76 3.83 -12.83
N VAL A 127 -25.39 3.06 -11.81
CA VAL A 127 -23.98 2.69 -11.53
C VAL A 127 -23.33 1.97 -12.70
N LEU A 128 -24.09 1.17 -13.46
CA LEU A 128 -23.60 0.43 -14.63
C LEU A 128 -22.90 1.36 -15.65
N THR A 129 -23.38 2.60 -15.81
CA THR A 129 -22.88 3.55 -16.81
C THR A 129 -21.74 4.44 -16.32
N LEU A 130 -21.36 4.33 -15.05
CA LEU A 130 -20.26 5.11 -14.47
C LEU A 130 -18.90 4.61 -14.94
N SER A 131 -17.93 5.52 -15.04
CA SER A 131 -16.52 5.16 -15.20
C SER A 131 -15.99 4.42 -13.95
N SER A 132 -14.84 3.73 -14.08
CA SER A 132 -14.19 3.06 -12.95
C SER A 132 -13.85 4.01 -11.81
N GLY A 133 -13.34 5.21 -12.12
CA GLY A 133 -13.05 6.25 -11.14
C GLY A 133 -14.32 6.76 -10.42
N MET A 134 -15.43 6.97 -11.15
CA MET A 134 -16.72 7.33 -10.53
C MET A 134 -17.27 6.22 -9.64
N LYS A 135 -17.11 4.95 -10.03
CA LYS A 135 -17.49 3.80 -9.18
C LYS A 135 -16.63 3.75 -7.91
N ALA A 136 -15.32 3.99 -8.00
CA ALA A 136 -14.44 4.05 -6.84
C ALA A 136 -14.84 5.19 -5.88
N ARG A 137 -15.15 6.37 -6.39
CA ARG A 137 -15.69 7.50 -5.61
C ARG A 137 -17.03 7.15 -4.95
N LEU A 138 -17.93 6.46 -5.64
CA LEU A 138 -19.21 6.03 -5.06
C LEU A 138 -19.02 4.99 -3.94
N ARG A 139 -18.05 4.08 -4.08
CA ARG A 139 -17.67 3.15 -3.01
C ARG A 139 -17.15 3.89 -1.78
N LEU A 140 -16.32 4.92 -1.99
CA LEU A 140 -15.86 5.79 -0.91
C LEU A 140 -17.03 6.55 -0.24
N ALA A 141 -17.95 7.15 -1.03
CA ALA A 141 -19.15 7.80 -0.51
C ALA A 141 -19.95 6.88 0.42
N ARG A 142 -20.13 5.61 0.02
CA ARG A 142 -20.79 4.60 0.83
C ARG A 142 -20.04 4.33 2.15
N ALA A 143 -18.71 4.33 2.12
CA ALA A 143 -17.90 4.08 3.31
C ALA A 143 -17.95 5.23 4.32
N ILE A 144 -18.13 6.48 3.86
CA ILE A 144 -18.08 7.69 4.70
C ILE A 144 -19.45 8.23 5.13
N MET A 145 -20.55 7.89 4.42
CA MET A 145 -21.87 8.52 4.57
C MET A 145 -22.44 8.46 5.99
N HIS A 146 -22.09 7.46 6.78
CA HIS A 146 -22.55 7.31 8.16
C HIS A 146 -21.58 7.92 9.19
N LYS A 147 -20.66 8.80 8.74
CA LYS A 147 -19.66 9.54 9.54
C LYS A 147 -18.88 8.60 10.45
N PRO A 148 -18.10 7.66 9.87
CA PRO A 148 -17.30 6.72 10.66
C PRO A 148 -16.17 7.44 11.40
N GLN A 149 -15.60 6.76 12.40
CA GLN A 149 -14.40 7.21 13.13
C GLN A 149 -13.11 6.57 12.59
N VAL A 150 -13.25 5.46 11.84
CA VAL A 150 -12.13 4.76 11.20
C VAL A 150 -12.52 4.37 9.78
N LEU A 151 -11.60 4.50 8.84
CA LEU A 151 -11.72 3.98 7.47
C LEU A 151 -10.75 2.82 7.27
N ILE A 152 -11.25 1.71 6.73
CA ILE A 152 -10.42 0.61 6.24
C ILE A 152 -10.73 0.44 4.75
N LEU A 153 -9.72 0.66 3.91
CA LEU A 153 -9.84 0.73 2.45
C LEU A 153 -8.90 -0.30 1.82
N ASP A 154 -9.45 -1.40 1.32
CA ASP A 154 -8.67 -2.48 0.71
C ASP A 154 -8.55 -2.25 -0.79
N GLU A 155 -7.36 -1.82 -1.23
CA GLU A 155 -7.01 -1.47 -2.61
C GLU A 155 -8.04 -0.53 -3.29
N PRO A 156 -8.29 0.66 -2.74
CA PRO A 156 -9.36 1.55 -3.21
C PRO A 156 -9.20 1.99 -4.65
N THR A 157 -7.99 1.94 -5.20
CA THR A 157 -7.59 2.43 -6.52
C THR A 157 -7.39 1.31 -7.56
N ALA A 158 -7.55 0.03 -7.19
CA ALA A 158 -7.17 -1.13 -8.01
C ALA A 158 -7.76 -1.14 -9.45
N ALA A 159 -8.96 -0.56 -9.64
CA ALA A 159 -9.64 -0.52 -10.93
C ALA A 159 -9.65 0.89 -11.56
N VAL A 160 -8.83 1.80 -11.06
CA VAL A 160 -8.80 3.21 -11.47
C VAL A 160 -7.53 3.48 -12.27
N ASP A 161 -7.62 4.29 -13.32
CA ASP A 161 -6.46 4.75 -14.06
C ASP A 161 -5.54 5.62 -13.16
N PRO A 162 -4.25 5.79 -13.50
CA PRO A 162 -3.29 6.48 -12.63
C PRO A 162 -3.70 7.89 -12.23
N VAL A 163 -4.30 8.67 -13.14
CA VAL A 163 -4.72 10.05 -12.85
C VAL A 163 -5.91 10.06 -11.91
N GLY A 164 -6.90 9.21 -12.17
CA GLY A 164 -8.07 9.04 -11.30
C GLY A 164 -7.70 8.49 -9.93
N ALA A 165 -6.72 7.58 -9.85
CA ALA A 165 -6.22 7.01 -8.60
C ALA A 165 -5.61 8.10 -7.71
N HIS A 166 -4.74 8.96 -8.27
CA HIS A 166 -4.15 10.08 -7.52
C HIS A 166 -5.23 11.04 -6.99
N GLY A 167 -6.22 11.37 -7.82
CA GLY A 167 -7.35 12.22 -7.40
C GLY A 167 -8.23 11.57 -6.32
N LEU A 168 -8.36 10.24 -6.30
CA LEU A 168 -9.08 9.52 -5.25
C LEU A 168 -8.28 9.49 -3.93
N LEU A 169 -6.96 9.28 -3.99
CA LEU A 169 -6.10 9.28 -2.80
C LEU A 169 -6.07 10.66 -2.14
N ASN A 170 -5.92 11.73 -2.91
CA ASN A 170 -5.99 13.10 -2.37
C ASN A 170 -7.32 13.35 -1.66
N LEU A 171 -8.43 12.92 -2.26
CA LEU A 171 -9.74 13.02 -1.63
C LEU A 171 -9.82 12.24 -0.30
N ILE A 172 -9.24 11.04 -0.24
CA ILE A 172 -9.18 10.25 1.00
C ILE A 172 -8.35 10.99 2.05
N VAL A 173 -7.19 11.54 1.70
CA VAL A 173 -6.34 12.33 2.60
C VAL A 173 -7.11 13.53 3.16
N ASP A 174 -7.84 14.27 2.30
CA ASP A 174 -8.63 15.42 2.71
C ASP A 174 -9.74 15.03 3.68
N ILE A 175 -10.45 13.93 3.42
CA ILE A 175 -11.50 13.40 4.30
C ILE A 175 -10.94 13.02 5.67
N VAL A 176 -9.79 12.34 5.71
CA VAL A 176 -9.15 11.92 6.96
C VAL A 176 -8.72 13.14 7.78
N ARG A 177 -8.02 14.09 7.16
CA ARG A 177 -7.53 15.30 7.83
C ARG A 177 -8.63 16.20 8.36
N GLN A 178 -9.71 16.38 7.59
CA GLN A 178 -10.85 17.22 8.01
C GLN A 178 -11.72 16.57 9.08
N GLY A 179 -11.79 15.24 9.09
CA GLY A 179 -12.67 14.48 9.97
C GLY A 179 -12.02 13.92 11.25
N ASP A 180 -10.72 14.14 11.46
CA ASP A 180 -9.93 13.49 12.54
C ASP A 180 -10.12 11.97 12.56
N LEU A 181 -10.16 11.37 11.36
CA LEU A 181 -10.38 9.94 11.17
C LEU A 181 -9.06 9.19 11.17
N ALA A 182 -9.02 8.00 11.76
CA ALA A 182 -7.95 7.06 11.47
C ALA A 182 -8.25 6.33 10.15
N ALA A 183 -7.25 6.10 9.29
CA ALA A 183 -7.43 5.37 8.05
C ALA A 183 -6.36 4.31 7.83
N LEU A 184 -6.77 3.08 7.50
CA LEU A 184 -5.89 2.03 7.00
C LEU A 184 -6.19 1.81 5.52
N ILE A 185 -5.15 1.91 4.69
CA ILE A 185 -5.27 1.81 3.23
C ILE A 185 -4.31 0.74 2.75
N SER A 186 -4.79 -0.33 2.12
CA SER A 186 -3.89 -1.27 1.47
C SER A 186 -3.56 -0.81 0.06
N SER A 187 -2.31 -0.96 -0.32
CA SER A 187 -1.85 -0.81 -1.70
C SER A 187 -0.68 -1.74 -1.99
N HIS A 188 -0.53 -2.10 -3.24
CA HIS A 188 0.67 -2.75 -3.78
C HIS A 188 1.42 -1.78 -4.73
N ARG A 189 0.94 -0.56 -4.89
CA ARG A 189 1.48 0.49 -5.75
C ARG A 189 2.20 1.54 -4.90
N LEU A 190 3.44 1.74 -5.19
CA LEU A 190 4.35 2.58 -4.39
C LEU A 190 4.13 4.07 -4.58
N ASP A 191 3.81 4.47 -5.80
CA ASP A 191 3.40 5.83 -6.12
C ASP A 191 2.19 6.29 -5.27
N GLU A 192 1.30 5.37 -4.94
CA GLU A 192 0.16 5.64 -4.06
C GLU A 192 0.57 5.86 -2.60
N ILE A 193 1.54 5.07 -2.12
CA ILE A 193 2.05 5.19 -0.75
C ILE A 193 2.80 6.50 -0.56
N GLU A 194 3.61 6.88 -1.54
CA GLU A 194 4.30 8.18 -1.55
C GLU A 194 3.33 9.36 -1.53
N ALA A 195 2.21 9.27 -2.25
CA ALA A 195 1.18 10.30 -2.27
C ALA A 195 0.43 10.43 -0.92
N LEU A 196 0.35 9.36 -0.13
CA LEU A 196 -0.34 9.38 1.16
C LEU A 196 0.46 10.07 2.26
N HIS A 197 1.81 10.18 2.15
CA HIS A 197 2.70 10.70 3.21
C HIS A 197 2.33 10.13 4.58
N SER A 198 2.30 8.81 4.67
CA SER A 198 1.65 8.07 5.75
C SER A 198 2.63 7.24 6.55
N HIS A 199 2.20 6.81 7.72
CA HIS A 199 2.75 5.65 8.42
C HIS A 199 2.65 4.41 7.51
N VAL A 200 3.69 3.60 7.47
CA VAL A 200 3.80 2.42 6.59
C VAL A 200 3.94 1.15 7.41
N VAL A 201 3.06 0.21 7.16
CA VAL A 201 3.11 -1.16 7.66
C VAL A 201 3.43 -2.08 6.48
N LEU A 202 4.65 -2.61 6.43
CA LEU A 202 5.13 -3.46 5.34
C LEU A 202 4.94 -4.94 5.68
N LEU A 203 4.14 -5.63 4.88
CA LEU A 203 3.85 -7.05 5.05
C LEU A 203 4.46 -7.90 3.92
N ASN A 204 5.05 -9.03 4.27
CA ASN A 204 5.45 -10.06 3.32
C ASN A 204 5.15 -11.46 3.86
N LYS A 205 4.44 -12.28 3.09
CA LYS A 205 4.07 -13.67 3.44
C LYS A 205 3.51 -13.80 4.87
N GLY A 206 2.69 -12.81 5.27
CA GLY A 206 2.05 -12.79 6.58
C GLY A 206 2.90 -12.25 7.73
N THR A 207 4.13 -11.84 7.49
CA THR A 207 5.03 -11.29 8.52
C THR A 207 5.17 -9.77 8.35
N LEU A 208 5.26 -9.07 9.46
CA LEU A 208 5.58 -7.65 9.51
C LEU A 208 7.08 -7.47 9.28
N LEU A 209 7.45 -6.71 8.26
CA LEU A 209 8.84 -6.39 7.93
C LEU A 209 9.25 -5.00 8.39
N PHE A 210 8.30 -4.05 8.40
CA PHE A 210 8.53 -2.67 8.81
C PHE A 210 7.24 -2.07 9.35
N ASP A 211 7.39 -1.19 10.35
CA ASP A 211 6.34 -0.42 11.00
C ASP A 211 6.92 0.95 11.38
N GLY A 212 6.51 2.03 10.71
CA GLY A 212 7.06 3.37 10.92
C GLY A 212 6.71 4.34 9.80
N ASP A 213 7.28 5.54 9.83
CA ASP A 213 7.07 6.55 8.81
C ASP A 213 7.74 6.22 7.49
N LEU A 214 7.17 6.69 6.38
CA LEU A 214 7.74 6.50 5.05
C LEU A 214 9.19 7.02 4.92
N ASP A 215 9.49 8.13 5.60
CA ASP A 215 10.84 8.70 5.61
C ASP A 215 11.83 7.84 6.42
N ASP A 216 11.36 7.15 7.47
CA ASP A 216 12.17 6.17 8.21
C ASP A 216 12.40 4.92 7.36
N LEU A 217 11.37 4.43 6.68
CA LEU A 217 11.52 3.34 5.71
C LEU A 217 12.56 3.69 4.64
N ARG A 218 12.47 4.89 4.07
CA ARG A 218 13.47 5.38 3.11
C ARG A 218 14.87 5.43 3.73
N ARG A 219 15.02 5.93 4.95
CA ARG A 219 16.32 6.01 5.63
C ARG A 219 16.91 4.64 5.96
N ASP A 220 16.08 3.67 6.33
CA ASP A 220 16.53 2.30 6.63
C ASP A 220 16.96 1.55 5.37
N ILE A 221 16.30 1.85 4.25
CA ILE A 221 16.57 1.24 2.96
C ILE A 221 17.57 2.10 2.15
N ASP A 222 17.70 3.40 2.44
CA ASP A 222 18.54 4.37 1.70
C ASP A 222 20.02 4.10 1.96
N ARG A 223 20.48 3.00 1.39
CA ARG A 223 21.90 2.77 1.18
C ARG A 223 22.33 3.68 0.04
N PRO A 224 23.53 4.28 0.09
CA PRO A 224 24.07 4.95 -1.08
C PRO A 224 24.10 3.98 -2.26
N HIS A 225 23.32 4.27 -3.28
CA HIS A 225 23.36 3.55 -4.55
C HIS A 225 24.24 4.32 -5.52
N LEU A 226 25.17 3.63 -6.14
CA LEU A 226 26.06 4.20 -7.12
C LEU A 226 25.82 3.52 -8.46
N GLU A 227 25.77 4.34 -9.49
CA GLU A 227 25.87 3.92 -10.89
C GLU A 227 27.28 4.21 -11.38
N LEU A 228 27.95 3.21 -11.91
CA LEU A 228 29.27 3.29 -12.49
C LEU A 228 29.20 2.87 -13.96
N ALA A 229 29.50 3.78 -14.88
CA ALA A 229 29.54 3.50 -16.31
C ALA A 229 31.00 3.40 -16.79
N PHE A 230 31.31 2.37 -17.57
CA PHE A 230 32.65 2.08 -18.06
C PHE A 230 32.72 2.20 -19.59
N GLY A 231 33.87 2.71 -20.08
CA GLY A 231 34.12 2.88 -21.51
C GLY A 231 34.52 1.58 -22.21
N SER A 232 35.07 0.61 -21.48
CA SER A 232 35.47 -0.67 -22.04
C SER A 232 34.83 -1.85 -21.31
N GLN A 233 34.64 -2.95 -22.02
CA GLN A 233 34.13 -4.20 -21.43
C GLN A 233 35.13 -4.81 -20.42
N GLN A 234 36.43 -4.60 -20.62
CA GLN A 234 37.46 -5.10 -19.71
C GLN A 234 37.40 -4.34 -18.38
N GLY A 235 37.35 -2.99 -18.42
CA GLY A 235 37.23 -2.15 -17.22
C GLY A 235 35.96 -2.46 -16.42
N PHE A 236 34.84 -2.73 -17.12
CA PHE A 236 33.60 -3.18 -16.51
C PHE A 236 33.75 -4.52 -15.76
N LEU A 237 34.34 -5.55 -16.39
CA LEU A 237 34.54 -6.88 -15.77
C LEU A 237 35.46 -6.82 -14.57
N ASP A 238 36.57 -6.08 -14.67
CA ASP A 238 37.53 -5.91 -13.59
C ASP A 238 36.89 -5.17 -12.41
N ALA A 239 36.15 -4.07 -12.68
CA ALA A 239 35.44 -3.32 -11.66
C ALA A 239 34.36 -4.17 -10.97
N ARG A 240 33.57 -4.93 -11.73
CA ARG A 240 32.56 -5.85 -11.19
C ARG A 240 33.17 -6.85 -10.21
N THR A 241 34.30 -7.44 -10.56
CA THR A 241 35.02 -8.42 -9.73
C THR A 241 35.50 -7.77 -8.44
N HIS A 242 36.14 -6.61 -8.53
CA HIS A 242 36.67 -5.88 -7.38
C HIS A 242 35.55 -5.39 -6.43
N LEU A 243 34.43 -4.93 -6.97
CA LEU A 243 33.28 -4.46 -6.19
C LEU A 243 32.56 -5.61 -5.46
N ALA A 244 32.48 -6.79 -6.09
CA ALA A 244 31.87 -7.97 -5.47
C ALA A 244 32.66 -8.52 -4.27
N GLU A 245 33.98 -8.25 -4.20
CA GLU A 245 34.85 -8.65 -3.09
C GLU A 245 34.84 -7.67 -1.90
N LEU A 246 34.24 -6.49 -2.07
CA LEU A 246 34.23 -5.47 -1.02
C LEU A 246 33.16 -5.77 0.04
N GLU A 247 33.60 -5.86 1.30
CA GLU A 247 32.68 -5.97 2.43
C GLU A 247 31.79 -4.72 2.54
N GLY A 248 30.49 -4.93 2.56
CA GLY A 248 29.52 -3.83 2.65
C GLY A 248 29.14 -3.17 1.31
N VAL A 249 29.59 -3.72 0.20
CA VAL A 249 29.18 -3.35 -1.15
C VAL A 249 28.45 -4.54 -1.79
N GLU A 250 27.28 -4.29 -2.35
CA GLU A 250 26.48 -5.30 -3.03
C GLU A 250 26.23 -4.86 -4.46
N VAL A 251 26.65 -5.68 -5.44
CA VAL A 251 26.32 -5.45 -6.84
C VAL A 251 24.87 -5.87 -7.07
N ILE A 252 24.00 -4.89 -7.33
CA ILE A 252 22.57 -5.11 -7.46
C ILE A 252 22.21 -5.55 -8.87
N ARG A 253 22.77 -4.87 -9.86
CA ARG A 253 22.43 -5.06 -11.27
C ARG A 253 23.58 -4.62 -12.17
N THR A 254 23.70 -5.26 -13.30
CA THR A 254 24.58 -4.84 -14.40
C THR A 254 23.76 -4.71 -15.67
N ILE A 255 23.98 -3.61 -16.43
CA ILE A 255 23.31 -3.37 -17.72
C ILE A 255 24.37 -2.86 -18.67
N ASP A 256 24.60 -3.55 -19.78
CA ASP A 256 25.67 -3.24 -20.74
C ASP A 256 27.02 -3.06 -20.01
N ASN A 257 27.60 -1.85 -20.02
CA ASN A 257 28.82 -1.49 -19.35
C ASN A 257 28.58 -0.67 -18.05
N GLU A 258 27.40 -0.77 -17.46
CA GLU A 258 27.04 -0.09 -16.21
C GLU A 258 26.92 -1.06 -15.05
N ILE A 259 27.45 -0.70 -13.89
CA ILE A 259 27.34 -1.44 -12.63
C ILE A 259 26.53 -0.59 -11.64
N HIS A 260 25.46 -1.17 -11.12
CA HIS A 260 24.69 -0.59 -10.03
C HIS A 260 25.05 -1.28 -8.72
N VAL A 261 25.52 -0.52 -7.75
CA VAL A 261 25.90 -1.06 -6.43
C VAL A 261 25.15 -0.36 -5.29
N ALA A 262 24.80 -1.13 -4.26
CA ALA A 262 24.40 -0.60 -2.97
C ALA A 262 25.59 -0.63 -2.02
N VAL A 263 25.80 0.46 -1.30
CA VAL A 263 26.86 0.54 -0.28
C VAL A 263 26.20 0.52 1.10
N ARG A 264 26.63 -0.40 1.97
CA ARG A 264 26.10 -0.54 3.32
C ARG A 264 26.25 0.75 4.11
N ARG A 265 25.22 1.12 4.89
CA ARG A 265 25.25 2.34 5.72
C ARG A 265 26.46 2.34 6.66
N GLY A 266 27.19 3.45 6.69
CA GLY A 266 28.42 3.60 7.50
C GLY A 266 29.70 3.17 6.80
N VAL A 267 29.63 2.55 5.63
CA VAL A 267 30.78 2.31 4.76
C VAL A 267 31.05 3.60 3.97
N SER A 268 32.27 4.13 4.10
CA SER A 268 32.66 5.31 3.33
C SER A 268 32.91 4.93 1.87
N LEU A 269 32.66 5.90 0.95
CA LEU A 269 32.93 5.67 -0.48
C LEU A 269 34.43 5.58 -0.82
N GLY A 270 35.31 6.01 0.09
CA GLY A 270 36.75 5.95 -0.11
C GLY A 270 37.29 4.57 -0.48
N PRO A 271 37.00 3.51 0.30
CA PRO A 271 37.39 2.15 -0.04
C PRO A 271 36.86 1.66 -1.39
N VAL A 272 35.63 2.08 -1.77
CA VAL A 272 35.05 1.74 -3.08
C VAL A 272 35.88 2.37 -4.20
N LEU A 273 36.21 3.64 -4.09
CA LEU A 273 37.02 4.34 -5.07
C LEU A 273 38.45 3.83 -5.14
N LEU A 274 39.07 3.51 -3.99
CA LEU A 274 40.42 2.93 -3.93
C LEU A 274 40.49 1.56 -4.62
N ARG A 275 39.45 0.73 -4.49
CA ARG A 275 39.41 -0.58 -5.18
C ARG A 275 39.22 -0.45 -6.69
N LEU A 276 38.69 0.67 -7.14
CA LEU A 276 38.53 0.97 -8.56
C LEU A 276 39.76 1.65 -9.16
N GLU A 277 40.82 1.90 -8.38
CA GLU A 277 42.02 2.67 -8.82
C GLU A 277 42.54 2.19 -10.18
N ASN A 278 42.62 0.87 -10.39
CA ASN A 278 43.10 0.30 -11.64
C ASN A 278 42.11 0.34 -12.81
N THR A 279 40.86 0.71 -12.55
CA THR A 279 39.79 0.80 -13.56
C THR A 279 39.28 2.24 -13.73
N LEU A 280 39.87 3.20 -13.01
CA LEU A 280 39.48 4.61 -13.07
C LEU A 280 39.69 5.23 -14.46
N GLU A 281 40.69 4.77 -15.22
CA GLU A 281 40.93 5.24 -16.59
C GLU A 281 39.78 4.89 -17.55
N ASP A 282 39.08 3.79 -17.27
CA ASP A 282 37.92 3.32 -18.03
C ASP A 282 36.57 3.81 -17.45
N LEU A 283 36.57 4.40 -16.26
CA LEU A 283 35.36 4.93 -15.62
C LEU A 283 34.93 6.24 -16.30
N LEU A 284 33.84 6.18 -17.02
CA LEU A 284 33.27 7.36 -17.71
C LEU A 284 32.42 8.21 -16.77
N GLU A 285 31.69 7.58 -15.87
CA GLU A 285 30.76 8.28 -15.00
C GLU A 285 30.57 7.52 -13.68
N LEU A 286 30.48 8.26 -12.60
CA LEU A 286 30.07 7.81 -11.28
C LEU A 286 28.95 8.73 -10.79
N ARG A 287 27.77 8.17 -10.57
CA ARG A 287 26.63 8.91 -10.00
C ARG A 287 26.17 8.28 -8.72
N GLN A 288 25.85 9.13 -7.74
CA GLN A 288 25.00 8.67 -6.65
C GLN A 288 23.53 8.82 -7.08
N VAL A 289 22.80 7.72 -7.10
CA VAL A 289 21.40 7.72 -7.55
C VAL A 289 20.47 7.46 -6.37
N LYS A 290 19.32 8.12 -6.40
CA LYS A 290 18.21 7.76 -5.53
C LYS A 290 17.48 6.60 -6.17
N VAL A 291 17.54 5.44 -5.54
CA VAL A 291 16.79 4.28 -6.01
C VAL A 291 15.31 4.53 -5.75
N PRO A 292 14.45 4.30 -6.75
CA PRO A 292 13.01 4.34 -6.55
C PRO A 292 12.59 3.36 -5.44
N LEU A 293 11.65 3.77 -4.59
CA LEU A 293 11.12 2.93 -3.51
C LEU A 293 10.67 1.54 -4.00
N ARG A 294 10.21 1.47 -5.25
CA ARG A 294 9.84 0.22 -5.93
C ARG A 294 10.98 -0.80 -5.96
N ASP A 295 12.18 -0.37 -6.32
CA ASP A 295 13.33 -1.26 -6.49
C ASP A 295 13.87 -1.69 -5.12
N LEU A 296 13.84 -0.78 -4.15
CA LEU A 296 14.16 -1.06 -2.75
C LEU A 296 13.22 -2.11 -2.14
N LEU A 297 11.92 -2.00 -2.37
CA LEU A 297 10.97 -3.00 -1.88
C LEU A 297 11.07 -4.32 -2.63
N ALA A 298 11.46 -4.32 -3.92
CA ALA A 298 11.74 -5.53 -4.64
C ALA A 298 12.92 -6.33 -4.02
N GLU A 299 13.92 -5.64 -3.50
CA GLU A 299 15.01 -6.25 -2.73
C GLU A 299 14.50 -6.87 -1.40
N ILE A 300 13.72 -6.10 -0.63
CA ILE A 300 13.14 -6.58 0.64
C ILE A 300 12.26 -7.81 0.42
N TYR A 301 11.48 -7.83 -0.65
CA TYR A 301 10.63 -8.97 -0.98
C TYR A 301 11.38 -10.17 -1.57
N GLY A 302 12.67 -10.01 -1.90
CA GLY A 302 13.48 -11.05 -2.55
C GLY A 302 12.96 -11.39 -3.96
N THR A 303 12.30 -10.43 -4.63
CA THR A 303 11.72 -10.60 -5.96
C THR A 303 12.69 -10.19 -7.08
N VAL A 304 13.76 -9.50 -6.76
CA VAL A 304 14.87 -9.29 -7.69
C VAL A 304 15.55 -10.65 -7.86
N LYS A 305 15.37 -11.27 -9.02
CA LYS A 305 16.19 -12.42 -9.41
C LYS A 305 17.64 -11.93 -9.38
N ARG A 306 18.44 -12.51 -8.48
CA ARG A 306 19.90 -12.47 -8.66
C ARG A 306 20.13 -13.06 -10.04
N ASP A 307 20.73 -12.31 -10.96
CA ASP A 307 21.15 -12.87 -12.23
C ASP A 307 21.99 -14.11 -11.89
N PRO A 308 21.68 -15.28 -12.48
CA PRO A 308 22.49 -16.46 -12.25
C PRO A 308 23.90 -16.17 -12.77
N GLU A 309 24.87 -16.58 -11.98
CA GLU A 309 26.31 -16.53 -12.26
C GLU A 309 26.69 -16.98 -13.67
#